data_0e8bff4715af443f02b840e821334b07
#
_entry.id   0e8bff4715af443f02b840e821334b07
#
_cell.length_a   1.000
_cell.length_b   1.000
_cell.length_c   1.000
_cell.angle_alpha   90.00
_cell.angle_beta   90.00
_cell.angle_gamma   90.00
#
_symmetry.space_group_name_H-M   'P 1'
#
loop_
_entity.id
_entity.type
_entity.pdbx_description
1 polymer ?
#
loop_
_entity_poly.entity_id
_entity_poly.type
_entity_poly.pdbx_seq_one_letter_code
_entity_poly.pdbx_strand_id
1 'polypeptide(L)'
;MNPPPRRVLVIVTRRIGDVLLATPVFRSLRHAWPDTTIDALVFSSTTDVLVSNTNINRIRSIPERPGLLRHIVFIAKLFRRYDLALSLVAGDRPTLYAWCAGRRRMGLLLPTQKESWKRRFLHQWVPYDLNEKHTALTHLSLLKPLGVPAITTVTPCWNNADEQRAAQLQAPLNGQPYVVLHLYPKFNYKMWSDVAWLELARWVTARGLHIVLTGSGDTAEMAYVRRLALQMDAPLNLAGQLTLNQSACVLARAAAYVGPDTALTHMAAALGVPTVAIFGPTDPLKWAPWPKDFKGINGGTPWQRLGDQTIGHVSIVQGNASCAPCNKEGCKRNVSSYSDCLLNLPARRVISALRRVAQLS
;
A
#
# COMPACT_ATOMS: atom_id res chain seq x y z
N MET A 1 -7.56 32.21 -11.33
CA MET A 1 -6.81 31.07 -10.74
C MET A 1 -5.42 31.56 -10.36
N ASN A 2 -4.91 31.24 -9.17
CA ASN A 2 -3.53 31.55 -8.84
C ASN A 2 -2.60 30.76 -9.79
N PRO A 3 -1.45 31.33 -10.21
CA PRO A 3 -0.50 30.61 -11.05
C PRO A 3 -0.03 29.32 -10.35
N PRO A 4 0.34 28.29 -11.15
CA PRO A 4 0.87 27.05 -10.59
C PRO A 4 2.09 27.32 -9.69
N PRO A 5 2.25 26.61 -8.55
CA PRO A 5 3.43 26.76 -7.72
C PRO A 5 4.65 26.22 -8.46
N ARG A 6 5.80 26.90 -8.32
CA ARG A 6 7.07 26.42 -8.92
C ARG A 6 7.61 25.18 -8.23
N ARG A 7 7.42 25.08 -6.92
CA ARG A 7 7.94 23.97 -6.10
C ARG A 7 6.89 23.48 -5.10
N VAL A 8 6.58 22.21 -5.15
CA VAL A 8 5.63 21.53 -4.25
C VAL A 8 6.33 20.44 -3.45
N LEU A 9 6.06 20.37 -2.15
CA LEU A 9 6.44 19.26 -1.29
C LEU A 9 5.18 18.47 -0.89
N VAL A 10 5.14 17.18 -1.19
CA VAL A 10 4.09 16.27 -0.73
C VAL A 10 4.67 15.39 0.39
N ILE A 11 4.04 15.44 1.56
CA ILE A 11 4.53 14.80 2.78
C ILE A 11 3.67 13.58 3.10
N VAL A 12 4.30 12.40 3.10
CA VAL A 12 3.67 11.09 3.41
C VAL A 12 4.61 10.28 4.30
N THR A 13 4.78 10.70 5.54
CA THR A 13 5.63 10.01 6.51
C THR A 13 4.86 8.89 7.21
N ARG A 14 4.61 7.81 6.46
CA ARG A 14 3.83 6.64 6.88
C ARG A 14 4.42 5.34 6.31
N ARG A 15 3.67 4.24 6.41
CA ARG A 15 4.06 2.90 5.94
C ARG A 15 4.05 2.81 4.40
N ILE A 16 4.64 1.75 3.87
CA ILE A 16 4.76 1.47 2.43
C ILE A 16 3.40 1.56 1.71
N GLY A 17 2.34 0.92 2.24
CA GLY A 17 1.01 0.96 1.66
C GLY A 17 0.41 2.37 1.60
N ASP A 18 0.59 3.19 2.65
CA ASP A 18 0.13 4.59 2.67
C ASP A 18 0.84 5.42 1.59
N VAL A 19 2.16 5.22 1.42
CA VAL A 19 2.95 5.93 0.41
C VAL A 19 2.53 5.52 -1.00
N LEU A 20 2.26 4.24 -1.22
CA LEU A 20 1.74 3.74 -2.49
C LEU A 20 0.36 4.34 -2.82
N LEU A 21 -0.55 4.37 -1.84
CA LEU A 21 -1.88 4.97 -1.97
C LEU A 21 -1.87 6.51 -2.10
N ALA A 22 -0.71 7.15 -1.91
CA ALA A 22 -0.52 8.57 -2.17
C ALA A 22 -0.02 8.88 -3.60
N THR A 23 0.41 7.86 -4.37
CA THR A 23 0.90 8.07 -5.75
C THR A 23 -0.11 8.76 -6.67
N PRO A 24 -1.43 8.60 -6.52
CA PRO A 24 -2.43 9.37 -7.25
C PRO A 24 -2.30 10.89 -7.10
N VAL A 25 -1.88 11.36 -5.92
CA VAL A 25 -1.68 12.81 -5.69
C VAL A 25 -0.54 13.34 -6.53
N PHE A 26 0.61 12.65 -6.57
CA PHE A 26 1.75 13.04 -7.39
C PHE A 26 1.38 13.06 -8.88
N ARG A 27 0.65 12.05 -9.35
CA ARG A 27 0.19 11.94 -10.73
C ARG A 27 -0.77 13.09 -11.09
N SER A 28 -1.73 13.40 -10.23
CA SER A 28 -2.66 14.49 -10.43
C SER A 28 -1.97 15.86 -10.50
N LEU A 29 -1.01 16.10 -9.57
CA LEU A 29 -0.22 17.33 -9.55
C LEU A 29 0.64 17.47 -10.82
N ARG A 30 1.32 16.40 -11.24
CA ARG A 30 2.15 16.41 -12.46
C ARG A 30 1.33 16.68 -13.71
N HIS A 31 0.14 16.07 -13.78
CA HIS A 31 -0.76 16.26 -14.91
C HIS A 31 -1.29 17.71 -14.99
N ALA A 32 -1.66 18.28 -13.84
CA ALA A 32 -2.19 19.66 -13.78
C ALA A 32 -1.07 20.72 -13.90
N TRP A 33 0.14 20.43 -13.41
CA TRP A 33 1.27 21.34 -13.35
C TRP A 33 2.56 20.69 -13.90
N PRO A 34 2.69 20.55 -15.23
CA PRO A 34 3.79 19.80 -15.85
C PRO A 34 5.18 20.33 -15.49
N ASP A 35 5.34 21.64 -15.36
CA ASP A 35 6.64 22.32 -15.14
C ASP A 35 6.98 22.49 -13.65
N THR A 36 6.07 22.10 -12.75
CA THR A 36 6.28 22.22 -11.30
C THR A 36 7.31 21.20 -10.81
N THR A 37 8.26 21.63 -10.00
CA THR A 37 9.12 20.70 -9.26
C THR A 37 8.34 20.08 -8.11
N ILE A 38 8.09 18.77 -8.17
CA ILE A 38 7.34 18.03 -7.17
C ILE A 38 8.32 17.13 -6.41
N ASP A 39 8.53 17.42 -5.13
CA ASP A 39 9.33 16.59 -4.23
C ASP A 39 8.42 15.82 -3.27
N ALA A 40 8.81 14.59 -2.93
CA ALA A 40 8.17 13.76 -1.91
C ALA A 40 8.96 13.79 -0.61
N LEU A 41 8.30 13.87 0.55
CA LEU A 41 8.90 13.64 1.86
C LEU A 41 8.30 12.39 2.48
N VAL A 42 9.12 11.37 2.67
CA VAL A 42 8.73 10.06 3.20
C VAL A 42 9.71 9.58 4.29
N PHE A 43 9.38 8.49 4.97
CA PHE A 43 10.37 7.81 5.80
C PHE A 43 11.42 7.09 4.95
N SER A 44 12.65 6.98 5.48
CA SER A 44 13.75 6.31 4.76
C SER A 44 13.44 4.85 4.45
N SER A 45 12.64 4.18 5.29
CA SER A 45 12.17 2.80 5.09
C SER A 45 11.11 2.64 4.00
N THR A 46 10.63 3.73 3.39
CA THR A 46 9.56 3.70 2.39
C THR A 46 9.92 4.39 1.08
N THR A 47 11.18 4.78 0.91
CA THR A 47 11.68 5.45 -0.31
C THR A 47 11.49 4.63 -1.56
N ASP A 48 11.67 3.31 -1.47
CA ASP A 48 11.64 2.38 -2.59
C ASP A 48 10.29 2.37 -3.32
N VAL A 49 9.20 2.68 -2.62
CA VAL A 49 7.86 2.82 -3.24
C VAL A 49 7.85 3.87 -4.35
N LEU A 50 8.68 4.92 -4.21
CA LEU A 50 8.67 6.09 -5.08
C LEU A 50 9.87 6.17 -6.02
N VAL A 51 10.88 5.32 -5.83
CA VAL A 51 12.01 5.21 -6.76
C VAL A 51 11.47 4.86 -8.14
N SER A 52 11.96 5.56 -9.17
CA SER A 52 11.50 5.44 -10.56
C SER A 52 10.10 6.00 -10.86
N ASN A 53 9.44 6.71 -9.92
CA ASN A 53 8.19 7.40 -10.19
C ASN A 53 8.44 8.72 -10.95
N THR A 54 8.12 8.75 -12.23
CA THR A 54 8.35 9.90 -13.14
C THR A 54 7.56 11.15 -12.77
N ASN A 55 6.55 11.06 -11.90
CA ASN A 55 5.79 12.21 -11.42
C ASN A 55 6.52 13.00 -10.32
N ILE A 56 7.64 12.47 -9.79
CA ILE A 56 8.39 13.02 -8.67
C ILE A 56 9.79 13.44 -9.14
N ASN A 57 10.22 14.64 -8.78
CA ASN A 57 11.55 15.12 -9.11
C ASN A 57 12.59 14.67 -8.10
N ARG A 58 12.27 14.69 -6.79
CA ARG A 58 13.20 14.30 -5.73
C ARG A 58 12.47 13.65 -4.57
N ILE A 59 13.08 12.61 -4.01
CA ILE A 59 12.63 11.97 -2.77
C ILE A 59 13.48 12.53 -1.63
N ARG A 60 12.82 13.18 -0.67
CA ARG A 60 13.38 13.60 0.61
C ARG A 60 13.04 12.55 1.65
N SER A 61 14.02 12.04 2.34
CA SER A 61 13.76 10.99 3.33
C SER A 61 14.31 11.35 4.71
N ILE A 62 13.61 10.85 5.73
CA ILE A 62 14.01 10.98 7.12
C ILE A 62 13.73 9.65 7.84
N PRO A 63 14.59 9.20 8.78
CA PRO A 63 14.29 8.04 9.61
C PRO A 63 12.99 8.22 10.40
N GLU A 64 12.30 7.13 10.71
CA GLU A 64 11.09 7.15 11.54
C GLU A 64 11.35 7.76 12.92
N ARG A 65 12.54 7.51 13.50
CA ARG A 65 13.02 8.07 14.76
C ARG A 65 14.37 8.72 14.57
N PRO A 66 14.42 9.95 14.01
CA PRO A 66 15.67 10.67 13.84
C PRO A 66 16.18 11.15 15.21
N GLY A 67 17.48 11.15 15.41
CA GLY A 67 18.11 11.86 16.53
C GLY A 67 17.85 13.37 16.43
N LEU A 68 17.83 14.07 17.57
CA LEU A 68 17.43 15.48 17.66
C LEU A 68 18.22 16.37 16.68
N LEU A 69 19.56 16.29 16.69
CA LEU A 69 20.42 17.09 15.82
C LEU A 69 20.12 16.84 14.34
N ARG A 70 19.99 15.58 13.94
CA ARG A 70 19.65 15.20 12.56
C ARG A 70 18.28 15.76 12.16
N HIS A 71 17.33 15.76 13.09
CA HIS A 71 16.00 16.31 12.86
C HIS A 71 16.03 17.83 12.66
N ILE A 72 16.76 18.56 13.50
CA ILE A 72 16.93 20.03 13.38
C ILE A 72 17.58 20.39 12.05
N VAL A 73 18.69 19.73 11.69
CA VAL A 73 19.39 19.96 10.41
C VAL A 73 18.46 19.67 9.22
N PHE A 74 17.67 18.61 9.31
CA PHE A 74 16.71 18.26 8.25
C PHE A 74 15.64 19.35 8.08
N ILE A 75 15.05 19.82 9.18
CA ILE A 75 14.05 20.90 9.17
C ILE A 75 14.66 22.18 8.60
N ALA A 76 15.87 22.56 9.02
CA ALA A 76 16.57 23.74 8.50
C ALA A 76 16.79 23.66 6.97
N LYS A 77 17.13 22.47 6.45
CA LYS A 77 17.24 22.22 5.01
C LYS A 77 15.93 22.34 4.24
N LEU A 78 14.79 22.18 4.90
CA LEU A 78 13.46 22.32 4.29
C LEU A 78 12.93 23.76 4.35
N PHE A 79 13.47 24.60 5.24
CA PHE A 79 12.86 25.86 5.62
C PHE A 79 12.55 26.78 4.41
N ARG A 80 11.25 27.07 4.23
CA ARG A 80 10.70 27.96 3.19
C ARG A 80 11.13 27.65 1.74
N ARG A 81 11.51 26.40 1.44
CA ARG A 81 11.99 26.01 0.10
C ARG A 81 10.90 25.72 -0.91
N TYR A 82 9.66 25.60 -0.46
CA TYR A 82 8.54 25.22 -1.31
C TYR A 82 7.46 26.30 -1.30
N ASP A 83 6.87 26.57 -2.47
CA ASP A 83 5.74 27.48 -2.58
C ASP A 83 4.49 26.86 -1.94
N LEU A 84 4.35 25.53 -2.07
CA LEU A 84 3.26 24.76 -1.51
C LEU A 84 3.78 23.50 -0.81
N ALA A 85 3.35 23.26 0.42
CA ALA A 85 3.55 22.00 1.13
C ALA A 85 2.20 21.34 1.43
N LEU A 86 2.05 20.06 1.06
CA LEU A 86 0.85 19.24 1.25
C LEU A 86 1.16 18.12 2.24
N SER A 87 0.52 18.12 3.41
CA SER A 87 0.59 17.02 4.37
C SER A 87 -0.57 16.05 4.16
N LEU A 88 -0.29 14.86 3.61
CA LEU A 88 -1.27 13.80 3.39
C LEU A 88 -1.52 12.96 4.65
N VAL A 89 -0.86 13.29 5.75
CA VAL A 89 -0.95 12.54 7.00
C VAL A 89 -1.39 13.48 8.12
N ALA A 90 -2.44 13.10 8.82
CA ALA A 90 -2.82 13.76 10.06
C ALA A 90 -1.81 13.39 11.17
N GLY A 91 -1.17 14.39 11.78
CA GLY A 91 -0.18 14.18 12.84
C GLY A 91 0.70 15.41 13.08
N ASP A 92 1.40 15.45 14.23
CA ASP A 92 2.19 16.61 14.64
C ASP A 92 3.39 16.82 13.73
N ARG A 93 4.17 15.77 13.52
CA ARG A 93 5.40 15.83 12.74
C ARG A 93 5.16 16.19 11.26
N PRO A 94 4.23 15.58 10.53
CA PRO A 94 3.91 15.98 9.17
C PRO A 94 3.44 17.44 9.06
N THR A 95 2.64 17.91 10.04
CA THR A 95 2.21 19.30 10.13
C THR A 95 3.39 20.25 10.33
N LEU A 96 4.33 19.89 11.22
CA LEU A 96 5.57 20.66 11.44
C LEU A 96 6.40 20.74 10.15
N TYR A 97 6.58 19.64 9.43
CA TYR A 97 7.30 19.65 8.17
C TYR A 97 6.64 20.56 7.13
N ALA A 98 5.30 20.49 7.02
CA ALA A 98 4.58 21.38 6.13
C ALA A 98 4.75 22.85 6.53
N TRP A 99 4.70 23.15 7.83
CA TRP A 99 4.87 24.50 8.38
C TRP A 99 6.25 25.06 8.09
N CYS A 100 7.29 24.27 8.29
CA CYS A 100 8.67 24.70 8.03
C CYS A 100 8.97 24.83 6.53
N ALA A 101 8.51 23.87 5.71
CA ALA A 101 8.90 23.77 4.31
C ALA A 101 8.15 24.73 3.39
N GLY A 102 6.85 24.92 3.62
CA GLY A 102 5.95 25.59 2.67
C GLY A 102 5.69 27.05 2.99
N ARG A 103 5.65 27.90 1.97
CA ARG A 103 5.08 29.27 2.07
C ARG A 103 3.57 29.19 2.18
N ARG A 104 2.90 28.44 1.29
CA ARG A 104 1.51 28.00 1.44
C ARG A 104 1.49 26.57 1.96
N ARG A 105 0.59 26.27 2.90
CA ARG A 105 0.59 24.99 3.65
C ARG A 105 -0.82 24.44 3.72
N MET A 106 -0.95 23.18 3.33
CA MET A 106 -2.22 22.48 3.39
C MET A 106 -2.03 21.09 4.00
N GLY A 107 -3.03 20.57 4.67
CA GLY A 107 -2.91 19.26 5.27
C GLY A 107 -4.23 18.62 5.66
N LEU A 108 -4.17 17.31 5.89
CA LEU A 108 -5.25 16.54 6.47
C LEU A 108 -5.17 16.64 8.00
N LEU A 109 -6.28 16.91 8.66
CA LEU A 109 -6.38 16.95 10.12
C LEU A 109 -7.55 16.09 10.60
N LEU A 110 -7.36 15.40 11.71
CA LEU A 110 -8.46 14.72 12.38
C LEU A 110 -9.47 15.77 12.88
N PRO A 111 -10.78 15.54 12.73
CA PRO A 111 -11.82 16.48 13.16
C PRO A 111 -12.04 16.40 14.69
N THR A 112 -10.97 16.44 15.48
CA THR A 112 -11.00 16.36 16.94
C THR A 112 -10.49 17.66 17.57
N GLN A 113 -10.96 17.98 18.80
CA GLN A 113 -10.48 19.15 19.53
C GLN A 113 -8.96 19.09 19.80
N LYS A 114 -8.40 17.89 20.04
CA LYS A 114 -6.97 17.67 20.26
C LYS A 114 -6.11 18.10 19.07
N GLU A 115 -6.66 18.12 17.86
CA GLU A 115 -5.96 18.50 16.64
C GLU A 115 -6.19 19.97 16.25
N SER A 116 -7.09 20.69 16.93
CA SER A 116 -7.53 22.05 16.57
C SER A 116 -6.39 23.07 16.53
N TRP A 117 -5.40 22.95 17.43
CA TRP A 117 -4.25 23.85 17.47
C TRP A 117 -3.39 23.79 16.19
N LYS A 118 -3.38 22.66 15.48
CA LYS A 118 -2.62 22.47 14.21
C LYS A 118 -3.17 23.34 13.08
N ARG A 119 -4.43 23.74 13.16
CA ARG A 119 -5.05 24.67 12.18
C ARG A 119 -4.28 25.98 12.06
N ARG A 120 -3.65 26.46 13.15
CA ARG A 120 -2.83 27.68 13.15
C ARG A 120 -1.57 27.57 12.29
N PHE A 121 -1.10 26.36 12.01
CA PHE A 121 0.10 26.09 11.21
C PHE A 121 -0.19 25.87 9.73
N LEU A 122 -1.46 25.69 9.37
CA LEU A 122 -1.90 25.44 8.01
C LEU A 122 -2.75 26.64 7.51
N HIS A 123 -2.57 27.02 6.25
CA HIS A 123 -3.42 28.03 5.63
C HIS A 123 -4.78 27.44 5.21
N GLN A 124 -4.77 26.14 4.92
CA GLN A 124 -5.96 25.39 4.55
C GLN A 124 -5.85 23.95 5.03
N TRP A 125 -6.93 23.37 5.46
CA TRP A 125 -6.97 21.98 5.89
C TRP A 125 -8.25 21.30 5.41
N VAL A 126 -8.17 19.97 5.25
CA VAL A 126 -9.30 19.12 4.91
C VAL A 126 -9.47 18.10 6.03
N PRO A 127 -10.70 17.80 6.47
CA PRO A 127 -10.93 16.76 7.46
C PRO A 127 -10.39 15.41 6.98
N TYR A 128 -9.61 14.74 7.84
CA TYR A 128 -9.23 13.35 7.62
C TYR A 128 -10.43 12.47 7.96
N ASP A 129 -11.07 11.96 6.92
CA ASP A 129 -12.21 11.09 7.06
C ASP A 129 -11.78 9.71 7.57
N LEU A 130 -12.26 9.36 8.77
CA LEU A 130 -11.94 8.08 9.41
C LEU A 130 -12.90 6.95 9.02
N ASN A 131 -14.11 7.30 8.53
CA ASN A 131 -15.22 6.35 8.51
C ASN A 131 -15.86 6.11 7.14
N GLU A 132 -15.70 7.02 6.18
CA GLU A 132 -16.51 6.98 4.96
C GLU A 132 -15.69 6.94 3.67
N LYS A 133 -14.38 7.23 3.73
CA LYS A 133 -13.55 7.33 2.52
C LYS A 133 -12.33 6.43 2.57
N HIS A 134 -12.06 5.85 1.43
CA HIS A 134 -10.80 5.15 1.20
C HIS A 134 -9.60 6.10 1.33
N THR A 135 -8.47 5.59 1.84
CA THR A 135 -7.24 6.39 2.09
C THR A 135 -6.76 7.14 0.83
N ALA A 136 -6.82 6.52 -0.35
CA ALA A 136 -6.44 7.19 -1.60
C ALA A 136 -7.33 8.40 -1.89
N LEU A 137 -8.65 8.30 -1.69
CA LEU A 137 -9.59 9.41 -1.87
C LEU A 137 -9.41 10.50 -0.81
N THR A 138 -9.08 10.11 0.41
CA THR A 138 -8.76 11.05 1.48
C THR A 138 -7.51 11.88 1.12
N HIS A 139 -6.47 11.25 0.57
CA HIS A 139 -5.29 11.97 0.06
C HIS A 139 -5.65 12.92 -1.08
N LEU A 140 -6.42 12.45 -2.05
CA LEU A 140 -6.87 13.24 -3.21
C LEU A 140 -7.78 14.41 -2.84
N SER A 141 -8.47 14.36 -1.69
CA SER A 141 -9.36 15.44 -1.24
C SER A 141 -8.63 16.77 -1.04
N LEU A 142 -7.30 16.74 -0.75
CA LEU A 142 -6.46 17.94 -0.68
C LEU A 142 -6.29 18.67 -2.03
N LEU A 143 -6.57 18.01 -3.14
CA LEU A 143 -6.43 18.60 -4.48
C LEU A 143 -7.63 19.49 -4.84
N LYS A 144 -8.82 19.21 -4.29
CA LYS A 144 -10.05 19.97 -4.57
C LYS A 144 -9.90 21.48 -4.31
N PRO A 145 -9.34 21.92 -3.14
CA PRO A 145 -9.15 23.35 -2.88
C PRO A 145 -8.06 24.01 -3.77
N LEU A 146 -7.28 23.21 -4.48
CA LEU A 146 -6.27 23.68 -5.44
C LEU A 146 -6.83 23.78 -6.87
N GLY A 147 -8.05 23.31 -7.12
CA GLY A 147 -8.61 23.19 -8.45
C GLY A 147 -7.91 22.15 -9.33
N VAL A 148 -7.20 21.20 -8.72
CA VAL A 148 -6.49 20.14 -9.44
C VAL A 148 -7.41 18.94 -9.61
N PRO A 149 -7.67 18.49 -10.86
CA PRO A 149 -8.45 17.28 -11.12
C PRO A 149 -7.79 16.04 -10.51
N ALA A 150 -8.57 15.21 -9.85
CA ALA A 150 -8.08 13.99 -9.23
C ALA A 150 -7.95 12.86 -10.26
N ILE A 151 -6.75 12.26 -10.35
CA ILE A 151 -6.48 11.02 -11.08
C ILE A 151 -6.31 9.93 -10.03
N THR A 152 -7.15 8.92 -10.04
CA THR A 152 -7.23 7.91 -8.97
C THR A 152 -6.27 6.73 -9.13
N THR A 153 -5.49 6.68 -10.22
CA THR A 153 -4.59 5.57 -10.54
C THR A 153 -3.42 5.48 -9.56
N VAL A 154 -3.35 4.37 -8.84
CA VAL A 154 -2.20 3.99 -8.01
C VAL A 154 -1.10 3.44 -8.93
N THR A 155 0.14 3.86 -8.75
CA THR A 155 1.24 3.55 -9.68
C THR A 155 2.44 2.93 -8.96
N PRO A 156 2.56 1.60 -8.90
CA PRO A 156 3.82 0.94 -8.58
C PRO A 156 4.85 1.23 -9.69
N CYS A 157 6.11 1.42 -9.30
CA CYS A 157 7.17 1.78 -10.24
C CYS A 157 8.40 0.90 -10.05
N TRP A 158 9.15 0.69 -11.12
CA TRP A 158 10.44 0.01 -11.13
C TRP A 158 11.27 0.48 -12.33
N ASN A 159 12.52 0.08 -12.39
CA ASN A 159 13.43 0.37 -13.50
C ASN A 159 13.87 -0.91 -14.24
N ASN A 160 14.63 -0.75 -15.32
CA ASN A 160 15.10 -1.87 -16.14
C ASN A 160 16.00 -2.85 -15.36
N ALA A 161 16.80 -2.37 -14.40
CA ALA A 161 17.63 -3.26 -13.60
C ALA A 161 16.80 -4.12 -12.64
N ASP A 162 15.72 -3.57 -12.08
CA ASP A 162 14.75 -4.33 -11.28
C ASP A 162 14.08 -5.42 -12.13
N GLU A 163 13.71 -5.09 -13.37
CA GLU A 163 13.07 -6.03 -14.28
C GLU A 163 14.03 -7.17 -14.70
N GLN A 164 15.27 -6.86 -15.02
CA GLN A 164 16.30 -7.84 -15.34
C GLN A 164 16.57 -8.78 -14.15
N ARG A 165 16.70 -8.23 -12.94
CA ARG A 165 16.91 -9.03 -11.74
C ARG A 165 15.72 -9.94 -11.44
N ALA A 166 14.50 -9.43 -11.54
CA ALA A 166 13.29 -10.23 -11.38
C ALA A 166 13.23 -11.36 -12.40
N ALA A 167 13.54 -11.09 -13.66
CA ALA A 167 13.57 -12.11 -14.72
C ALA A 167 14.62 -13.21 -14.45
N GLN A 168 15.82 -12.85 -13.98
CA GLN A 168 16.84 -13.83 -13.58
C GLN A 168 16.35 -14.75 -12.47
N LEU A 169 15.71 -14.21 -11.45
CA LEU A 169 15.19 -14.98 -10.33
C LEU A 169 14.00 -15.88 -10.71
N GLN A 170 13.26 -15.50 -11.73
CA GLN A 170 12.14 -16.27 -12.29
C GLN A 170 12.56 -17.31 -13.34
N ALA A 171 13.83 -17.35 -13.77
CA ALA A 171 14.33 -18.29 -14.77
C ALA A 171 13.96 -19.76 -14.50
N PRO A 172 13.94 -20.26 -13.23
CA PRO A 172 13.53 -21.63 -12.94
C PRO A 172 12.10 -21.98 -13.35
N LEU A 173 11.22 -20.97 -13.54
CA LEU A 173 9.84 -21.19 -13.99
C LEU A 173 9.74 -21.50 -15.48
N ASN A 174 10.80 -21.31 -16.27
CA ASN A 174 10.82 -21.58 -17.71
C ASN A 174 9.63 -20.96 -18.49
N GLY A 175 9.17 -19.77 -18.06
CA GLY A 175 8.01 -19.09 -18.67
C GLY A 175 6.65 -19.67 -18.28
N GLN A 176 6.58 -20.66 -17.42
CA GLN A 176 5.32 -21.26 -16.98
C GLN A 176 4.50 -20.28 -16.14
N PRO A 177 3.16 -20.34 -16.23
CA PRO A 177 2.28 -19.47 -15.44
C PRO A 177 2.38 -19.79 -13.95
N TYR A 178 2.32 -18.74 -13.13
CA TYR A 178 2.45 -18.87 -11.68
C TYR A 178 1.51 -17.97 -10.91
N VAL A 179 1.20 -18.40 -9.69
CA VAL A 179 0.47 -17.63 -8.67
C VAL A 179 1.46 -17.17 -7.61
N VAL A 180 1.43 -15.87 -7.29
CA VAL A 180 2.22 -15.34 -6.18
C VAL A 180 1.44 -15.50 -4.88
N LEU A 181 2.04 -16.14 -3.89
CA LEU A 181 1.53 -16.23 -2.53
C LEU A 181 2.43 -15.42 -1.59
N HIS A 182 1.84 -14.45 -0.88
CA HIS A 182 2.53 -13.69 0.15
C HIS A 182 2.02 -14.12 1.52
N LEU A 183 2.80 -14.97 2.20
CA LEU A 183 2.32 -15.74 3.35
C LEU A 183 2.38 -14.97 4.66
N TYR A 184 3.35 -14.04 4.81
CA TYR A 184 3.70 -13.45 6.08
C TYR A 184 3.52 -11.92 6.09
N PRO A 185 2.54 -11.38 6.82
CA PRO A 185 2.39 -9.94 7.02
C PRO A 185 3.31 -9.44 8.13
N LYS A 186 3.62 -8.16 8.14
CA LYS A 186 4.42 -7.52 9.20
C LYS A 186 3.86 -7.72 10.63
N PHE A 187 2.56 -7.97 10.78
CA PHE A 187 1.89 -8.08 12.07
C PHE A 187 1.11 -9.38 12.18
N ASN A 188 1.28 -10.09 13.29
CA ASN A 188 0.67 -11.39 13.54
C ASN A 188 -0.87 -11.37 13.43
N TYR A 189 -1.51 -10.26 13.77
CA TYR A 189 -2.97 -10.13 13.67
C TYR A 189 -3.53 -10.15 12.23
N LYS A 190 -2.64 -10.16 11.24
CA LYS A 190 -2.99 -10.31 9.81
C LYS A 190 -2.61 -11.69 9.25
N MET A 191 -2.08 -12.58 10.08
CA MET A 191 -1.71 -13.94 9.67
C MET A 191 -2.94 -14.78 9.35
N TRP A 192 -2.86 -15.54 8.27
CA TRP A 192 -3.79 -16.62 7.96
C TRP A 192 -3.21 -17.97 8.44
N SER A 193 -4.05 -19.04 8.51
CA SER A 193 -3.60 -20.31 9.04
C SER A 193 -2.68 -21.07 8.08
N ASP A 194 -1.69 -21.78 8.63
CA ASP A 194 -0.76 -22.61 7.86
C ASP A 194 -1.49 -23.68 7.05
N VAL A 195 -2.48 -24.35 7.68
CA VAL A 195 -3.29 -25.39 7.02
C VAL A 195 -4.00 -24.83 5.79
N ALA A 196 -4.58 -23.64 5.90
CA ALA A 196 -5.30 -23.03 4.80
C ALA A 196 -4.35 -22.58 3.67
N TRP A 197 -3.14 -22.09 3.98
CA TRP A 197 -2.11 -21.82 2.98
C TRP A 197 -1.70 -23.09 2.21
N LEU A 198 -1.51 -24.20 2.90
CA LEU A 198 -1.13 -25.48 2.27
C LEU A 198 -2.28 -26.07 1.44
N GLU A 199 -3.52 -25.92 1.87
CA GLU A 199 -4.70 -26.31 1.08
C GLU A 199 -4.81 -25.50 -0.21
N LEU A 200 -4.62 -24.16 -0.13
CA LEU A 200 -4.59 -23.30 -1.30
C LEU A 200 -3.44 -23.67 -2.24
N ALA A 201 -2.25 -23.93 -1.71
CA ALA A 201 -1.08 -24.32 -2.50
C ALA A 201 -1.35 -25.60 -3.32
N ARG A 202 -1.88 -26.65 -2.67
CA ARG A 202 -2.26 -27.90 -3.36
C ARG A 202 -3.31 -27.64 -4.45
N TRP A 203 -4.27 -26.77 -4.18
CA TRP A 203 -5.30 -26.43 -5.17
C TRP A 203 -4.71 -25.71 -6.39
N VAL A 204 -3.70 -24.85 -6.21
CA VAL A 204 -2.99 -24.12 -7.28
C VAL A 204 -2.18 -25.10 -8.13
N THR A 205 -1.35 -25.95 -7.50
CA THR A 205 -0.48 -26.89 -8.23
C THR A 205 -1.26 -27.98 -8.96
N ALA A 206 -2.40 -28.43 -8.41
CA ALA A 206 -3.32 -29.36 -9.08
C ALA A 206 -3.90 -28.83 -10.41
N ARG A 207 -3.75 -27.51 -10.68
CA ARG A 207 -4.15 -26.83 -11.94
C ARG A 207 -3.00 -26.57 -12.88
N GLY A 208 -1.82 -27.13 -12.62
CA GLY A 208 -0.63 -26.93 -13.42
C GLY A 208 -0.02 -25.53 -13.30
N LEU A 209 -0.37 -24.78 -12.23
CA LEU A 209 0.21 -23.46 -11.97
C LEU A 209 1.35 -23.58 -10.97
N HIS A 210 2.45 -22.90 -11.25
CA HIS A 210 3.55 -22.80 -10.31
C HIS A 210 3.24 -21.83 -9.17
N ILE A 211 3.91 -22.00 -8.04
CA ILE A 211 3.81 -21.10 -6.89
C ILE A 211 5.11 -20.31 -6.77
N VAL A 212 4.99 -19.00 -6.64
CA VAL A 212 6.07 -18.09 -6.26
C VAL A 212 5.75 -17.53 -4.87
N LEU A 213 6.66 -17.75 -3.92
CA LEU A 213 6.55 -17.21 -2.57
C LEU A 213 7.35 -15.92 -2.48
N THR A 214 6.75 -14.89 -1.88
CA THR A 214 7.38 -13.60 -1.64
C THR A 214 7.43 -13.27 -0.16
N GLY A 215 8.41 -12.47 0.23
CA GLY A 215 8.61 -12.02 1.60
C GLY A 215 9.79 -11.06 1.69
N SER A 216 9.87 -10.32 2.81
CA SER A 216 11.00 -9.44 3.09
C SER A 216 12.23 -10.24 3.54
N GLY A 217 13.35 -9.53 3.76
CA GLY A 217 14.57 -10.11 4.36
C GLY A 217 14.52 -10.25 5.89
N ASP A 218 13.36 -10.08 6.53
CA ASP A 218 13.19 -10.30 7.95
C ASP A 218 13.39 -11.78 8.30
N THR A 219 14.19 -12.05 9.31
CA THR A 219 14.59 -13.42 9.70
C THR A 219 13.40 -14.30 10.07
N ALA A 220 12.43 -13.77 10.81
CA ALA A 220 11.24 -14.51 11.23
C ALA A 220 10.33 -14.80 10.04
N GLU A 221 10.17 -13.83 9.13
CA GLU A 221 9.41 -14.00 7.88
C GLU A 221 10.06 -15.06 6.99
N MET A 222 11.37 -14.97 6.74
CA MET A 222 12.09 -15.96 5.92
C MET A 222 12.00 -17.37 6.51
N ALA A 223 12.14 -17.51 7.83
CA ALA A 223 12.02 -18.80 8.51
C ALA A 223 10.60 -19.39 8.36
N TYR A 224 9.56 -18.56 8.52
CA TYR A 224 8.17 -18.97 8.35
C TYR A 224 7.88 -19.42 6.91
N VAL A 225 8.27 -18.60 5.93
CA VAL A 225 8.05 -18.91 4.51
C VAL A 225 8.79 -20.20 4.11
N ARG A 226 10.05 -20.35 4.55
CA ARG A 226 10.83 -21.56 4.29
C ARG A 226 10.17 -22.80 4.88
N ARG A 227 9.67 -22.72 6.12
CA ARG A 227 8.99 -23.84 6.79
C ARG A 227 7.76 -24.32 6.03
N LEU A 228 6.94 -23.39 5.50
CA LEU A 228 5.77 -23.74 4.70
C LEU A 228 6.16 -24.22 3.29
N ALA A 229 7.16 -23.60 2.68
CA ALA A 229 7.66 -24.00 1.36
C ALA A 229 8.07 -25.47 1.29
N LEU A 230 8.68 -26.00 2.37
CA LEU A 230 9.06 -27.42 2.47
C LEU A 230 7.86 -28.39 2.48
N GLN A 231 6.65 -27.90 2.67
CA GLN A 231 5.40 -28.68 2.68
C GLN A 231 4.56 -28.45 1.40
N MET A 232 5.07 -27.63 0.47
CA MET A 232 4.43 -27.33 -0.83
C MET A 232 5.18 -28.08 -1.94
N ASP A 233 4.49 -28.28 -3.06
CA ASP A 233 5.06 -28.91 -4.24
C ASP A 233 5.93 -27.92 -5.02
N ALA A 234 7.25 -28.04 -4.87
CA ALA A 234 8.31 -27.30 -5.57
C ALA A 234 8.05 -25.79 -5.78
N PRO A 235 7.71 -24.99 -4.76
CA PRO A 235 7.49 -23.58 -4.94
C PRO A 235 8.80 -22.84 -5.18
N LEU A 236 8.79 -21.84 -6.07
CA LEU A 236 9.90 -20.90 -6.19
C LEU A 236 9.86 -19.91 -5.02
N ASN A 237 10.76 -20.11 -4.04
CA ASN A 237 10.83 -19.24 -2.87
C ASN A 237 11.76 -18.05 -3.12
N LEU A 238 11.20 -16.87 -3.29
CA LEU A 238 11.90 -15.59 -3.47
C LEU A 238 11.88 -14.70 -2.22
N ALA A 239 11.44 -15.20 -1.06
CA ALA A 239 11.46 -14.43 0.18
C ALA A 239 12.90 -14.02 0.54
N GLY A 240 13.10 -12.74 0.83
CA GLY A 240 14.41 -12.16 1.14
C GLY A 240 15.32 -11.90 -0.07
N GLN A 241 14.90 -12.24 -1.28
CA GLN A 241 15.72 -12.11 -2.49
C GLN A 241 15.32 -10.94 -3.39
N LEU A 242 14.18 -10.31 -3.11
CA LEU A 242 13.59 -9.24 -3.92
C LEU A 242 13.57 -7.92 -3.15
N THR A 243 13.93 -6.84 -3.82
CA THR A 243 13.51 -5.51 -3.39
C THR A 243 12.00 -5.32 -3.61
N LEU A 244 11.44 -4.25 -3.07
CA LEU A 244 10.02 -3.94 -3.28
C LEU A 244 9.70 -3.75 -4.76
N ASN A 245 10.58 -3.06 -5.52
CA ASN A 245 10.39 -2.81 -6.94
C ASN A 245 10.55 -4.08 -7.78
N GLN A 246 11.48 -4.95 -7.42
CA GLN A 246 11.61 -6.28 -8.04
C GLN A 246 10.39 -7.16 -7.74
N SER A 247 9.81 -7.04 -6.54
CA SER A 247 8.54 -7.71 -6.22
C SER A 247 7.40 -7.22 -7.11
N ALA A 248 7.36 -5.92 -7.44
CA ALA A 248 6.39 -5.38 -8.40
C ALA A 248 6.56 -5.98 -9.81
N CYS A 249 7.81 -6.19 -10.27
CA CYS A 249 8.09 -6.86 -11.55
C CYS A 249 7.59 -8.31 -11.55
N VAL A 250 7.83 -9.05 -10.46
CA VAL A 250 7.32 -10.42 -10.29
C VAL A 250 5.80 -10.44 -10.29
N LEU A 251 5.16 -9.52 -9.57
CA LEU A 251 3.71 -9.40 -9.55
C LEU A 251 3.12 -9.09 -10.93
N ALA A 252 3.73 -8.18 -11.68
CA ALA A 252 3.21 -7.74 -12.98
C ALA A 252 3.08 -8.88 -14.02
N ARG A 253 3.80 -9.98 -13.82
CA ARG A 253 3.79 -11.16 -14.69
C ARG A 253 3.02 -12.35 -14.11
N ALA A 254 2.50 -12.24 -12.90
CA ALA A 254 1.78 -13.30 -12.23
C ALA A 254 0.39 -13.53 -12.85
N ALA A 255 -0.02 -14.79 -12.98
CA ALA A 255 -1.38 -15.15 -13.35
C ALA A 255 -2.39 -14.74 -12.28
N ALA A 256 -1.97 -14.77 -11.00
CA ALA A 256 -2.75 -14.27 -9.88
C ALA A 256 -1.86 -14.01 -8.65
N TYR A 257 -2.46 -13.31 -7.69
CA TYR A 257 -1.86 -13.03 -6.38
C TYR A 257 -2.84 -13.36 -5.25
N VAL A 258 -2.33 -13.96 -4.18
CA VAL A 258 -3.07 -14.13 -2.93
C VAL A 258 -2.20 -13.68 -1.76
N GLY A 259 -2.72 -12.83 -0.90
CA GLY A 259 -2.01 -12.36 0.28
C GLY A 259 -2.89 -11.63 1.28
N PRO A 260 -2.38 -11.42 2.52
CA PRO A 260 -3.05 -10.60 3.53
C PRO A 260 -2.98 -9.11 3.18
N ASP A 261 -3.61 -8.26 3.98
CA ASP A 261 -3.55 -6.80 3.87
C ASP A 261 -2.11 -6.29 4.09
N THR A 262 -1.34 -6.20 2.99
CA THR A 262 0.07 -5.75 2.93
C THR A 262 0.31 -4.86 1.71
N ALA A 263 1.52 -4.28 1.64
CA ALA A 263 1.92 -3.45 0.51
C ALA A 263 1.89 -4.20 -0.84
N LEU A 264 2.28 -5.48 -0.86
CA LEU A 264 2.28 -6.29 -2.08
C LEU A 264 0.87 -6.50 -2.61
N THR A 265 -0.11 -6.66 -1.73
CA THR A 265 -1.53 -6.79 -2.09
C THR A 265 -2.04 -5.52 -2.80
N HIS A 266 -1.65 -4.35 -2.29
CA HIS A 266 -1.94 -3.08 -2.96
C HIS A 266 -1.25 -2.95 -4.31
N MET A 267 0.01 -3.41 -4.42
CA MET A 267 0.76 -3.39 -5.67
C MET A 267 0.13 -4.31 -6.72
N ALA A 268 -0.21 -5.54 -6.36
CA ALA A 268 -0.84 -6.51 -7.25
C ALA A 268 -2.15 -5.95 -7.84
N ALA A 269 -3.02 -5.40 -6.99
CA ALA A 269 -4.27 -4.78 -7.42
C ALA A 269 -4.04 -3.57 -8.35
N ALA A 270 -3.07 -2.71 -8.02
CA ALA A 270 -2.74 -1.53 -8.82
C ALA A 270 -2.12 -1.89 -10.18
N LEU A 271 -1.46 -3.03 -10.28
CA LEU A 271 -0.89 -3.56 -11.54
C LEU A 271 -1.95 -4.22 -12.44
N GLY A 272 -3.13 -4.53 -11.92
CA GLY A 272 -4.20 -5.22 -12.64
C GLY A 272 -4.09 -6.74 -12.58
N VAL A 273 -3.28 -7.26 -11.66
CA VAL A 273 -3.14 -8.69 -11.43
C VAL A 273 -4.40 -9.22 -10.74
N PRO A 274 -4.99 -10.35 -11.18
CA PRO A 274 -6.05 -11.03 -10.45
C PRO A 274 -5.65 -11.25 -8.99
N THR A 275 -6.31 -10.55 -8.06
CA THR A 275 -5.84 -10.41 -6.68
C THR A 275 -6.89 -10.88 -5.70
N VAL A 276 -6.51 -11.77 -4.78
CA VAL A 276 -7.30 -12.09 -3.60
C VAL A 276 -6.62 -11.52 -2.36
N ALA A 277 -7.28 -10.57 -1.72
CA ALA A 277 -6.84 -9.92 -0.51
C ALA A 277 -7.55 -10.51 0.71
N ILE A 278 -6.79 -11.07 1.64
CA ILE A 278 -7.31 -11.66 2.88
C ILE A 278 -7.35 -10.57 3.95
N PHE A 279 -8.56 -10.20 4.37
CA PHE A 279 -8.81 -9.13 5.33
C PHE A 279 -9.40 -9.67 6.63
N GLY A 280 -8.80 -9.31 7.74
CA GLY A 280 -9.27 -9.66 9.09
C GLY A 280 -9.81 -8.44 9.84
N PRO A 281 -9.07 -7.96 10.88
CA PRO A 281 -9.51 -6.85 11.70
C PRO A 281 -9.48 -5.48 11.01
N THR A 282 -8.75 -5.35 9.89
CA THR A 282 -8.62 -4.09 9.14
C THR A 282 -9.90 -3.76 8.37
N ASP A 283 -10.32 -2.50 8.37
CA ASP A 283 -11.51 -2.03 7.64
C ASP A 283 -11.23 -1.94 6.12
N PRO A 284 -11.89 -2.77 5.30
CA PRO A 284 -11.69 -2.78 3.85
C PRO A 284 -12.11 -1.47 3.18
N LEU A 285 -13.15 -0.82 3.65
CA LEU A 285 -13.60 0.47 3.10
C LEU A 285 -12.45 1.48 3.06
N LYS A 286 -11.59 1.46 4.08
CA LYS A 286 -10.50 2.40 4.24
C LYS A 286 -9.19 1.94 3.62
N TRP A 287 -8.89 0.64 3.73
CA TRP A 287 -7.55 0.11 3.48
C TRP A 287 -7.47 -0.96 2.41
N ALA A 288 -8.58 -1.33 1.77
CA ALA A 288 -8.52 -2.36 0.75
C ALA A 288 -7.69 -1.94 -0.47
N PRO A 289 -7.12 -2.89 -1.22
CA PRO A 289 -6.30 -2.56 -2.37
C PRO A 289 -7.13 -1.82 -3.43
N TRP A 290 -6.56 -0.74 -3.99
CA TRP A 290 -7.21 0.06 -5.00
C TRP A 290 -7.10 -0.64 -6.36
N PRO A 291 -8.22 -1.04 -7.00
CA PRO A 291 -8.16 -1.75 -8.27
C PRO A 291 -7.63 -0.85 -9.39
N LYS A 292 -6.84 -1.43 -10.30
CA LYS A 292 -6.39 -0.74 -11.51
C LYS A 292 -7.59 -0.21 -12.31
N ASP A 293 -7.45 0.99 -12.85
CA ASP A 293 -8.45 1.66 -13.69
C ASP A 293 -9.82 1.92 -13.03
N PHE A 294 -9.93 1.72 -11.72
CA PHE A 294 -11.13 2.13 -11.00
C PHE A 294 -11.21 3.66 -10.94
N LYS A 295 -12.18 4.22 -11.68
CA LYS A 295 -12.37 5.69 -11.79
C LYS A 295 -13.27 6.27 -10.69
N GLY A 296 -13.81 5.40 -9.83
CA GLY A 296 -14.86 5.78 -8.87
C GLY A 296 -16.25 5.81 -9.50
N ILE A 297 -17.23 5.24 -8.82
CA ILE A 297 -18.64 5.48 -9.16
C ILE A 297 -19.01 6.77 -8.41
N ASN A 298 -19.24 7.87 -9.13
CA ASN A 298 -19.52 9.19 -8.55
C ASN A 298 -18.49 9.68 -7.51
N GLY A 299 -17.21 9.32 -7.67
CA GLY A 299 -16.14 9.69 -6.73
C GLY A 299 -16.12 8.91 -5.42
N GLY A 300 -16.90 7.82 -5.32
CA GLY A 300 -16.98 6.98 -4.13
C GLY A 300 -15.89 5.92 -4.02
N THR A 301 -15.81 5.29 -2.85
CA THR A 301 -14.93 4.15 -2.59
C THR A 301 -15.45 2.90 -3.32
N PRO A 302 -14.55 2.03 -3.86
CA PRO A 302 -14.99 0.77 -4.45
C PRO A 302 -15.53 -0.22 -3.39
N TRP A 303 -15.13 -0.06 -2.13
CA TRP A 303 -15.29 -1.07 -1.11
C TRP A 303 -16.34 -0.71 -0.06
N GLN A 304 -17.03 -1.72 0.41
CA GLN A 304 -17.87 -1.67 1.59
C GLN A 304 -17.07 -2.19 2.81
N ARG A 305 -17.56 -1.87 4.01
CA ARG A 305 -16.91 -2.29 5.25
C ARG A 305 -17.02 -3.79 5.52
N LEU A 306 -18.13 -4.41 5.13
CA LEU A 306 -18.47 -5.78 5.52
C LEU A 306 -18.57 -6.71 4.30
N GLY A 307 -18.21 -7.97 4.52
CA GLY A 307 -18.45 -9.10 3.63
C GLY A 307 -17.37 -9.31 2.57
N ASP A 308 -17.47 -10.45 1.91
CA ASP A 308 -16.64 -10.76 0.75
C ASP A 308 -17.12 -9.92 -0.43
N GLN A 309 -16.17 -9.33 -1.15
CA GLN A 309 -16.46 -8.38 -2.22
C GLN A 309 -15.53 -8.61 -3.40
N THR A 310 -16.01 -8.34 -4.60
CA THR A 310 -15.19 -8.41 -5.82
C THR A 310 -15.45 -7.18 -6.68
N ILE A 311 -14.38 -6.45 -7.02
CA ILE A 311 -14.42 -5.30 -7.90
C ILE A 311 -13.36 -5.49 -8.99
N GLY A 312 -13.84 -5.72 -10.22
CA GLY A 312 -12.97 -6.04 -11.35
C GLY A 312 -12.13 -7.29 -11.06
N HIS A 313 -10.81 -7.14 -11.12
CA HIS A 313 -9.82 -8.19 -10.90
C HIS A 313 -9.40 -8.36 -9.42
N VAL A 314 -10.03 -7.66 -8.48
CA VAL A 314 -9.69 -7.72 -7.05
C VAL A 314 -10.86 -8.28 -6.25
N SER A 315 -10.58 -9.31 -5.44
CA SER A 315 -11.52 -9.87 -4.48
C SER A 315 -10.98 -9.71 -3.06
N ILE A 316 -11.84 -9.28 -2.15
CA ILE A 316 -11.58 -9.28 -0.71
C ILE A 316 -12.31 -10.47 -0.10
N VAL A 317 -11.60 -11.26 0.69
CA VAL A 317 -12.18 -12.31 1.53
C VAL A 317 -12.03 -11.88 2.98
N GLN A 318 -13.16 -11.61 3.63
CA GLN A 318 -13.17 -11.13 5.01
C GLN A 318 -13.13 -12.27 6.01
N GLY A 319 -12.37 -12.07 7.09
CA GLY A 319 -12.23 -13.03 8.17
C GLY A 319 -13.56 -13.48 8.79
N ASN A 320 -13.60 -14.72 9.21
CA ASN A 320 -14.83 -15.40 9.64
C ASN A 320 -15.13 -15.15 11.14
N ALA A 321 -15.54 -13.92 11.46
CA ALA A 321 -16.05 -13.59 12.80
C ALA A 321 -16.99 -12.39 12.73
N SER A 322 -18.02 -12.38 13.58
CA SER A 322 -19.01 -11.30 13.65
C SER A 322 -18.46 -9.94 14.04
N CYS A 323 -17.30 -9.91 14.71
CA CYS A 323 -16.63 -8.67 15.07
C CYS A 323 -15.73 -8.08 13.97
N ALA A 324 -15.49 -8.80 12.86
CA ALA A 324 -14.65 -8.29 11.76
C ALA A 324 -15.46 -7.36 10.83
N PRO A 325 -14.87 -6.20 10.46
CA PRO A 325 -13.59 -5.63 10.85
C PRO A 325 -13.68 -4.87 12.18
N CYS A 326 -12.86 -5.25 13.16
CA CYS A 326 -12.89 -4.63 14.49
C CYS A 326 -11.87 -3.49 14.66
N ASN A 327 -10.98 -3.27 13.71
CA ASN A 327 -9.89 -2.29 13.74
C ASN A 327 -8.94 -2.43 14.95
N LYS A 328 -8.82 -3.64 15.51
CA LYS A 328 -7.94 -3.95 16.63
C LYS A 328 -6.67 -4.67 16.17
N GLU A 329 -5.61 -4.54 16.93
CA GLU A 329 -4.34 -5.24 16.70
C GLU A 329 -4.41 -6.66 17.26
N GLY A 330 -5.28 -7.49 16.66
CA GLY A 330 -5.56 -8.88 17.08
C GLY A 330 -6.52 -9.01 18.25
N CYS A 331 -6.90 -10.24 18.57
CA CYS A 331 -7.90 -10.54 19.60
C CYS A 331 -7.45 -10.13 21.01
N LYS A 332 -6.13 -10.13 21.27
CA LYS A 332 -5.53 -9.65 22.55
C LYS A 332 -5.12 -8.17 22.50
N ARG A 333 -5.51 -7.40 21.47
CA ARG A 333 -5.26 -5.97 21.31
C ARG A 333 -3.78 -5.56 21.39
N ASN A 334 -2.89 -6.36 20.81
CA ASN A 334 -1.48 -6.04 20.66
C ASN A 334 -0.95 -6.62 19.34
N VAL A 335 0.14 -6.04 18.81
CA VAL A 335 0.71 -6.36 17.50
C VAL A 335 1.21 -7.80 17.37
N SER A 336 1.51 -8.46 18.48
CA SER A 336 2.00 -9.85 18.51
C SER A 336 0.86 -10.87 18.59
N SER A 337 -0.38 -10.43 18.81
CA SER A 337 -1.53 -11.35 18.88
C SER A 337 -2.05 -11.71 17.50
N TYR A 338 -2.67 -12.88 17.40
CA TYR A 338 -3.36 -13.33 16.21
C TYR A 338 -4.82 -12.87 16.18
N SER A 339 -5.47 -13.04 15.05
CA SER A 339 -6.90 -12.78 14.86
C SER A 339 -7.65 -14.06 14.55
N ASP A 340 -8.53 -14.48 15.44
CA ASP A 340 -9.31 -15.72 15.29
C ASP A 340 -10.15 -15.71 14.00
N CYS A 341 -10.62 -14.53 13.57
CA CYS A 341 -11.33 -14.38 12.31
C CYS A 341 -10.53 -14.82 11.10
N LEU A 342 -9.20 -14.67 11.12
CA LEU A 342 -8.29 -15.12 10.06
C LEU A 342 -7.84 -16.56 10.26
N LEU A 343 -7.49 -16.95 11.48
CA LEU A 343 -7.09 -18.33 11.77
C LEU A 343 -8.20 -19.34 11.43
N ASN A 344 -9.47 -18.95 11.61
CA ASN A 344 -10.65 -19.75 11.32
C ASN A 344 -11.21 -19.53 9.90
N LEU A 345 -10.55 -18.73 9.05
CA LEU A 345 -11.00 -18.52 7.68
C LEU A 345 -10.62 -19.73 6.81
N PRO A 346 -11.61 -20.51 6.31
CA PRO A 346 -11.31 -21.72 5.55
C PRO A 346 -10.79 -21.40 4.15
N ALA A 347 -9.84 -22.20 3.66
CA ALA A 347 -9.20 -22.04 2.36
C ALA A 347 -10.22 -22.02 1.20
N ARG A 348 -11.31 -22.79 1.28
CA ARG A 348 -12.37 -22.83 0.25
C ARG A 348 -12.92 -21.45 -0.13
N ARG A 349 -13.02 -20.50 0.81
CA ARG A 349 -13.49 -19.14 0.52
C ARG A 349 -12.47 -18.35 -0.31
N VAL A 350 -11.19 -18.48 0.02
CA VAL A 350 -10.07 -17.85 -0.71
C VAL A 350 -9.95 -18.50 -2.10
N ILE A 351 -10.03 -19.81 -2.19
CA ILE A 351 -10.02 -20.58 -3.44
C ILE A 351 -11.19 -20.14 -4.36
N SER A 352 -12.41 -20.03 -3.82
CA SER A 352 -13.58 -19.57 -4.59
C SER A 352 -13.39 -18.16 -5.13
N ALA A 353 -12.77 -17.26 -4.34
CA ALA A 353 -12.46 -15.90 -4.76
C ALA A 353 -11.38 -15.91 -5.86
N LEU A 354 -10.30 -16.69 -5.68
CA LEU A 354 -9.24 -16.83 -6.66
C LEU A 354 -9.74 -17.38 -8.00
N ARG A 355 -10.54 -18.44 -7.97
CA ARG A 355 -11.19 -19.00 -9.15
C ARG A 355 -11.98 -17.94 -9.93
N ARG A 356 -12.71 -17.09 -9.21
CA ARG A 356 -13.53 -16.03 -9.81
C ARG A 356 -12.68 -14.95 -10.48
N VAL A 357 -11.67 -14.38 -9.79
CA VAL A 357 -10.90 -13.25 -10.32
C VAL A 357 -9.87 -13.66 -11.37
N ALA A 358 -9.30 -14.85 -11.26
CA ALA A 358 -8.31 -15.37 -12.20
C ALA A 358 -8.93 -16.22 -13.32
N GLN A 359 -10.26 -16.42 -13.33
CA GLN A 359 -10.99 -17.24 -14.32
C GLN A 359 -10.41 -18.66 -14.45
N LEU A 360 -9.94 -19.23 -13.36
CA LEU A 360 -9.38 -20.58 -13.32
C LEU A 360 -10.52 -21.60 -13.22
N SER A 361 -10.56 -22.51 -14.16
CA SER A 361 -11.54 -23.63 -14.23
C SER A 361 -11.29 -24.69 -13.14
#